data_4831b9f06365e29c359c339cc86b97f8
#
_entry.id   4831b9f06365e29c359c339cc86b97f8
#
_cell.length_a   1.000
_cell.length_b   1.000
_cell.length_c   1.000
_cell.angle_alpha   90.00
_cell.angle_beta   90.00
_cell.angle_gamma   90.00
#
_symmetry.space_group_name_H-M   'P 1'
#
loop_
_entity.id
_entity.type
_entity.pdbx_description
1 polymer ?
#
loop_
_entity_poly.entity_id
_entity_poly.type
_entity_poly.pdbx_seq_one_letter_code
_entity_poly.pdbx_strand_id
1 'polypeptide(L)'
;YKAISDVDYAANFEYFLNKKDPNTPFCFWLGTKEPHRAYELDSWKKAGRQLKEASVPPFYPDNDIVRGDLLDYANEVEWYDTQVGRAIKILNDKGLLENTLVVVTSDHGMPFPRVKGQIYEEGFHIPLIVYWKGKILPGRRVNDFVSFSDLAPTFMEVVGAEPHPQMTGGSLVKQLLSTKSGQIDPTRDHVLLGKERHDVGRANEDGTDLAYPVRAIRNDSMLYVHNIKPERWPVGNPEYGF
;
A
#
# COMPACT_ATOMS: atom_id res chain seq x y z
N TYR A 1 -2.96 0.45 24.11
CA TYR A 1 -1.88 0.22 23.14
C TYR A 1 -1.76 -1.28 22.93
N LYS A 2 -1.75 -1.71 21.68
CA LYS A 2 -1.78 -3.13 21.30
C LYS A 2 -0.41 -3.50 20.77
N ALA A 3 0.16 -4.56 21.30
CA ALA A 3 1.33 -5.20 20.70
C ALA A 3 1.00 -5.73 19.29
N ILE A 4 2.02 -5.99 18.49
CA ILE A 4 1.96 -6.73 17.23
C ILE A 4 1.08 -7.99 17.44
N SER A 5 0.26 -8.33 16.46
CA SER A 5 -0.68 -9.45 16.59
C SER A 5 0.07 -10.80 16.69
N ASP A 6 -0.56 -11.75 17.40
CA ASP A 6 -0.03 -13.11 17.51
C ASP A 6 -0.28 -13.96 16.25
N VAL A 7 -0.81 -13.35 15.18
CA VAL A 7 -1.11 -14.05 13.93
C VAL A 7 0.16 -14.31 13.15
N ASP A 8 0.52 -15.56 12.96
CA ASP A 8 1.59 -15.94 12.04
C ASP A 8 1.07 -16.06 10.61
N TYR A 9 1.15 -14.95 9.87
CA TYR A 9 0.62 -14.87 8.50
C TYR A 9 1.40 -15.76 7.53
N ALA A 10 2.70 -15.91 7.69
CA ALA A 10 3.51 -16.78 6.86
C ALA A 10 3.16 -18.26 7.11
N ALA A 11 2.93 -18.67 8.36
CA ALA A 11 2.47 -20.01 8.68
C ALA A 11 1.07 -20.30 8.13
N ASN A 12 0.16 -19.32 8.16
CA ASN A 12 -1.16 -19.43 7.53
C ASN A 12 -1.05 -19.63 6.02
N PHE A 13 -0.15 -18.91 5.37
CA PHE A 13 0.15 -19.10 3.95
C PHE A 13 0.72 -20.50 3.67
N GLU A 14 1.64 -20.98 4.50
CA GLU A 14 2.18 -22.33 4.37
C GLU A 14 1.10 -23.39 4.54
N TYR A 15 0.23 -23.23 5.53
CA TYR A 15 -0.92 -24.11 5.73
C TYR A 15 -1.83 -24.15 4.50
N PHE A 16 -2.15 -22.98 3.91
CA PHE A 16 -2.91 -22.92 2.67
C PHE A 16 -2.23 -23.70 1.54
N LEU A 17 -0.94 -23.50 1.31
CA LEU A 17 -0.19 -24.20 0.27
C LEU A 17 -0.16 -25.74 0.49
N ASN A 18 -0.12 -26.18 1.75
CA ASN A 18 -0.14 -27.60 2.09
C ASN A 18 -1.52 -28.26 1.89
N LYS A 19 -2.60 -27.47 1.87
CA LYS A 19 -3.99 -27.95 1.74
C LYS A 19 -4.53 -27.87 0.33
N LYS A 20 -4.02 -26.97 -0.50
CA LYS A 20 -4.48 -26.87 -1.88
C LYS A 20 -4.05 -28.08 -2.70
N ASP A 21 -4.78 -28.40 -3.75
CA ASP A 21 -4.34 -29.38 -4.76
C ASP A 21 -3.00 -28.88 -5.38
N PRO A 22 -1.94 -29.69 -5.36
CA PRO A 22 -0.64 -29.30 -5.90
C PRO A 22 -0.69 -28.91 -7.39
N ASN A 23 -1.64 -29.44 -8.18
CA ASN A 23 -1.78 -29.19 -9.61
C ASN A 23 -2.64 -27.96 -9.95
N THR A 24 -3.30 -27.34 -8.97
CA THR A 24 -4.09 -26.12 -9.19
C THR A 24 -3.27 -24.86 -8.98
N PRO A 25 -3.35 -23.86 -9.87
CA PRO A 25 -2.82 -22.54 -9.61
C PRO A 25 -3.50 -21.90 -8.39
N PHE A 26 -2.89 -20.87 -7.83
CA PHE A 26 -3.46 -20.17 -6.70
C PHE A 26 -3.32 -18.65 -6.86
N CYS A 27 -4.22 -17.94 -6.22
CA CYS A 27 -4.11 -16.53 -5.91
C CYS A 27 -4.28 -16.40 -4.38
N PHE A 28 -3.30 -15.81 -3.71
CA PHE A 28 -3.32 -15.67 -2.25
C PHE A 28 -3.09 -14.21 -1.87
N TRP A 29 -3.97 -13.69 -1.01
CA TRP A 29 -3.85 -12.37 -0.43
C TRP A 29 -3.27 -12.49 0.98
N LEU A 30 -2.01 -12.07 1.15
CA LEU A 30 -1.38 -12.00 2.46
C LEU A 30 -1.62 -10.59 3.02
N GLY A 31 -2.79 -10.39 3.64
CA GLY A 31 -3.14 -9.12 4.27
C GLY A 31 -2.86 -9.17 5.76
N THR A 32 -1.90 -8.37 6.22
CA THR A 32 -1.61 -8.23 7.64
C THR A 32 -2.40 -7.09 8.24
N LYS A 33 -2.57 -7.11 9.55
CA LYS A 33 -3.13 -5.99 10.29
C LYS A 33 -2.09 -4.87 10.45
N GLU A 34 -0.85 -5.26 10.60
CA GLU A 34 0.28 -4.36 10.72
C GLU A 34 0.62 -3.74 9.35
N PRO A 35 0.98 -2.47 9.30
CA PRO A 35 1.26 -1.51 10.38
C PRO A 35 0.08 -0.60 10.75
N HIS A 36 -1.14 -1.12 10.90
CA HIS A 36 -2.28 -0.32 11.34
C HIS A 36 -2.16 0.08 12.81
N ARG A 37 -2.50 1.36 13.14
CA ARG A 37 -2.61 1.76 14.56
C ARG A 37 -3.64 0.90 15.33
N ALA A 38 -3.51 0.71 16.67
CA ALA A 38 -2.55 1.38 17.56
C ALA A 38 -1.29 0.55 17.78
N TYR A 39 -0.17 1.23 17.98
CA TYR A 39 1.13 0.61 18.29
C TYR A 39 1.33 0.42 19.78
N GLU A 40 2.24 -0.49 20.17
CA GLU A 40 2.72 -0.55 21.53
C GLU A 40 3.60 0.68 21.80
N LEU A 41 3.19 1.51 22.78
CA LEU A 41 3.90 2.72 23.15
C LEU A 41 5.34 2.39 23.57
N ASP A 42 6.29 3.14 23.05
CA ASP A 42 7.71 2.98 23.33
C ASP A 42 8.28 1.60 22.90
N SER A 43 7.63 0.90 21.96
CA SER A 43 8.14 -0.34 21.39
C SER A 43 9.52 -0.16 20.78
N TRP A 44 9.81 1.04 20.24
CA TRP A 44 11.12 1.41 19.72
C TRP A 44 12.25 1.30 20.76
N LYS A 45 11.97 1.64 22.03
CA LYS A 45 12.95 1.49 23.14
C LYS A 45 13.25 0.02 23.40
N LYS A 46 12.20 -0.84 23.39
CA LYS A 46 12.34 -2.29 23.55
C LYS A 46 13.16 -2.90 22.42
N ALA A 47 12.98 -2.38 21.19
CA ALA A 47 13.75 -2.79 20.02
C ALA A 47 15.19 -2.23 19.98
N GLY A 48 15.58 -1.42 20.97
CA GLY A 48 16.92 -0.83 21.05
C GLY A 48 17.19 0.29 20.03
N ARG A 49 16.15 0.87 19.43
CA ARG A 49 16.26 1.98 18.48
C ARG A 49 16.59 3.30 19.18
N GLN A 50 17.09 4.25 18.41
CA GLN A 50 17.41 5.58 18.89
C GLN A 50 16.58 6.62 18.13
N LEU A 51 16.12 7.67 18.82
CA LEU A 51 15.29 8.75 18.24
C LEU A 51 15.89 9.39 16.98
N LYS A 52 17.22 9.45 16.88
CA LYS A 52 17.94 9.97 15.70
C LYS A 52 17.74 9.15 14.43
N GLU A 53 17.26 7.90 14.55
CA GLU A 53 16.97 7.02 13.41
C GLU A 53 15.66 7.40 12.71
N ALA A 54 14.77 8.13 13.41
CA ALA A 54 13.54 8.59 12.81
C ALA A 54 13.80 9.74 11.82
N SER A 55 13.30 9.58 10.59
CA SER A 55 13.22 10.66 9.60
C SER A 55 11.84 11.31 9.72
N VAL A 56 11.79 12.52 10.29
CA VAL A 56 10.55 13.24 10.49
C VAL A 56 10.17 14.00 9.23
N PRO A 57 9.00 13.74 8.61
CA PRO A 57 8.51 14.57 7.50
C PRO A 57 8.44 16.05 7.88
N PRO A 58 8.73 16.98 6.94
CA PRO A 58 8.88 18.41 7.26
C PRO A 58 7.59 19.08 7.69
N PHE A 59 6.44 18.43 7.52
CA PHE A 59 5.13 18.92 7.95
C PHE A 59 4.73 18.46 9.37
N TYR A 60 5.58 17.69 10.06
CA TYR A 60 5.40 17.36 11.47
C TYR A 60 6.37 18.14 12.35
N PRO A 61 6.00 18.40 13.62
CA PRO A 61 6.95 18.93 14.58
C PRO A 61 8.04 17.89 14.87
N ASP A 62 9.29 18.30 14.73
CA ASP A 62 10.43 17.43 15.03
C ASP A 62 10.73 17.47 16.52
N ASN A 63 10.23 16.50 17.26
CA ASN A 63 10.45 16.30 18.69
C ASN A 63 10.46 14.80 19.05
N ASP A 64 10.83 14.50 20.28
CA ASP A 64 11.01 13.12 20.74
C ASP A 64 9.71 12.29 20.69
N ILE A 65 8.54 12.91 20.88
CA ILE A 65 7.24 12.23 20.83
C ILE A 65 6.96 11.75 19.39
N VAL A 66 7.09 12.65 18.43
CA VAL A 66 6.85 12.31 17.01
C VAL A 66 7.91 11.31 16.50
N ARG A 67 9.17 11.50 16.89
CA ARG A 67 10.24 10.55 16.55
C ARG A 67 9.95 9.16 17.11
N GLY A 68 9.54 9.08 18.37
CA GLY A 68 9.19 7.81 19.02
C GLY A 68 8.02 7.11 18.34
N ASP A 69 6.95 7.84 18.02
CA ASP A 69 5.76 7.29 17.34
C ASP A 69 6.09 6.78 15.91
N LEU A 70 6.96 7.48 15.18
CA LEU A 70 7.46 7.03 13.88
C LEU A 70 8.32 5.75 13.99
N LEU A 71 9.07 5.59 15.07
CA LEU A 71 9.86 4.38 15.31
C LEU A 71 8.99 3.21 15.79
N ASP A 72 7.93 3.46 16.54
CA ASP A 72 6.93 2.45 16.88
C ASP A 72 6.25 1.92 15.60
N TYR A 73 5.88 2.82 14.69
CA TYR A 73 5.39 2.44 13.35
C TYR A 73 6.43 1.61 12.56
N ALA A 74 7.69 1.99 12.59
CA ALA A 74 8.76 1.28 11.89
C ALA A 74 8.91 -0.17 12.37
N ASN A 75 8.69 -0.45 13.67
CA ASN A 75 8.71 -1.82 14.19
C ASN A 75 7.60 -2.70 13.58
N GLU A 76 6.42 -2.11 13.38
CA GLU A 76 5.29 -2.80 12.74
C GLU A 76 5.58 -3.11 11.26
N VAL A 77 6.23 -2.16 10.57
CA VAL A 77 6.66 -2.36 9.16
C VAL A 77 7.72 -3.47 9.08
N GLU A 78 8.70 -3.50 9.97
CA GLU A 78 9.71 -4.56 10.00
C GLU A 78 9.11 -5.94 10.29
N TRP A 79 8.11 -5.98 11.16
CA TRP A 79 7.40 -7.22 11.41
C TRP A 79 6.66 -7.71 10.16
N TYR A 80 5.97 -6.80 9.44
CA TYR A 80 5.36 -7.10 8.14
C TYR A 80 6.40 -7.61 7.14
N ASP A 81 7.52 -6.91 6.99
CA ASP A 81 8.62 -7.32 6.11
C ASP A 81 9.13 -8.73 6.43
N THR A 82 9.23 -9.06 7.72
CA THR A 82 9.58 -10.41 8.19
C THR A 82 8.56 -11.46 7.72
N GLN A 83 7.26 -11.16 7.78
CA GLN A 83 6.22 -12.09 7.29
C GLN A 83 6.31 -12.29 5.78
N VAL A 84 6.54 -11.20 5.02
CA VAL A 84 6.74 -11.27 3.57
C VAL A 84 7.98 -12.09 3.23
N GLY A 85 9.10 -11.85 3.91
CA GLY A 85 10.35 -12.59 3.71
C GLY A 85 10.17 -14.10 3.97
N ARG A 86 9.45 -14.47 5.04
CA ARG A 86 9.11 -15.86 5.35
C ARG A 86 8.19 -16.48 4.29
N ALA A 87 7.20 -15.75 3.79
CA ALA A 87 6.32 -16.23 2.72
C ALA A 87 7.09 -16.50 1.41
N ILE A 88 8.01 -15.61 1.04
CA ILE A 88 8.90 -15.80 -0.12
C ILE A 88 9.79 -17.04 0.08
N LYS A 89 10.34 -17.21 1.29
CA LYS A 89 11.14 -18.40 1.61
C LYS A 89 10.32 -19.69 1.48
N ILE A 90 9.10 -19.73 1.95
CA ILE A 90 8.19 -20.87 1.82
C ILE A 90 7.94 -21.20 0.33
N LEU A 91 7.69 -20.19 -0.50
CA LEU A 91 7.56 -20.39 -1.96
C LEU A 91 8.81 -20.99 -2.57
N ASN A 92 9.98 -20.49 -2.20
CA ASN A 92 11.25 -20.99 -2.69
C ASN A 92 11.50 -22.46 -2.26
N ASP A 93 11.32 -22.76 -0.98
CA ASP A 93 11.55 -24.10 -0.42
C ASP A 93 10.61 -25.15 -1.01
N LYS A 94 9.40 -24.72 -1.43
CA LYS A 94 8.43 -25.59 -2.12
C LYS A 94 8.62 -25.63 -3.66
N GLY A 95 9.61 -24.93 -4.20
CA GLY A 95 9.85 -24.87 -5.66
C GLY A 95 8.76 -24.10 -6.45
N LEU A 96 7.95 -23.29 -5.77
CA LEU A 96 6.84 -22.56 -6.38
C LEU A 96 7.24 -21.14 -6.84
N LEU A 97 8.35 -20.60 -6.32
CA LEU A 97 8.74 -19.21 -6.54
C LEU A 97 9.03 -18.89 -8.03
N GLU A 98 9.51 -19.87 -8.79
CA GLU A 98 9.79 -19.72 -10.24
C GLU A 98 8.53 -19.39 -11.05
N ASN A 99 7.37 -19.86 -10.61
CA ASN A 99 6.09 -19.66 -11.29
C ASN A 99 5.09 -18.85 -10.48
N THR A 100 5.58 -17.97 -9.59
CA THR A 100 4.73 -17.11 -8.76
C THR A 100 5.08 -15.65 -8.99
N LEU A 101 4.09 -14.85 -9.40
CA LEU A 101 4.16 -13.39 -9.38
C LEU A 101 3.89 -12.93 -7.95
N VAL A 102 4.87 -12.28 -7.34
CA VAL A 102 4.76 -11.69 -6.00
C VAL A 102 4.61 -10.18 -6.12
N VAL A 103 3.57 -9.63 -5.51
CA VAL A 103 3.33 -8.18 -5.45
C VAL A 103 3.29 -7.77 -3.99
N VAL A 104 4.09 -6.77 -3.62
CA VAL A 104 4.13 -6.20 -2.27
C VAL A 104 3.76 -4.73 -2.35
N THR A 105 2.77 -4.34 -1.60
CA THR A 105 2.26 -2.96 -1.59
C THR A 105 1.53 -2.66 -0.28
N SER A 106 0.97 -1.45 -0.15
CA SER A 106 0.09 -1.01 0.92
C SER A 106 -1.19 -0.44 0.32
N ASP A 107 -2.26 -0.38 1.09
CA ASP A 107 -3.54 0.21 0.66
C ASP A 107 -3.52 1.74 0.67
N HIS A 108 -2.77 2.35 1.57
CA HIS A 108 -2.58 3.79 1.70
C HIS A 108 -1.25 4.11 2.42
N GLY A 109 -0.92 5.39 2.54
CA GLY A 109 0.26 5.84 3.27
C GLY A 109 0.17 5.60 4.78
N MET A 110 1.23 5.94 5.51
CA MET A 110 1.34 5.72 6.96
C MET A 110 0.15 6.31 7.75
N PRO A 111 -0.30 5.66 8.85
CA PRO A 111 -1.49 6.06 9.60
C PRO A 111 -1.20 7.23 10.56
N PHE A 112 -0.79 8.35 9.99
CA PHE A 112 -0.46 9.60 10.68
C PHE A 112 -1.33 10.75 10.14
N PRO A 113 -1.53 11.83 10.91
CA PRO A 113 -2.24 13.02 10.47
C PRO A 113 -1.70 13.54 9.13
N ARG A 114 -2.53 14.11 8.28
CA ARG A 114 -2.22 14.61 6.93
C ARG A 114 -1.87 13.51 5.90
N VAL A 115 -1.68 12.27 6.30
CA VAL A 115 -1.32 11.16 5.42
C VAL A 115 -2.50 10.23 5.21
N LYS A 116 -2.87 9.42 6.23
CA LYS A 116 -3.98 8.49 6.11
C LYS A 116 -5.29 9.22 5.80
N GLY A 117 -6.00 8.72 4.78
CA GLY A 117 -7.28 9.27 4.38
C GLY A 117 -7.23 10.66 3.74
N GLN A 118 -6.03 11.15 3.39
CA GLN A 118 -5.85 12.43 2.71
C GLN A 118 -5.34 12.24 1.29
N ILE A 119 -5.61 13.26 0.44
CA ILE A 119 -5.24 13.24 -0.97
C ILE A 119 -3.97 14.06 -1.21
N TYR A 120 -2.97 13.86 -0.35
CA TYR A 120 -1.63 14.41 -0.47
C TYR A 120 -0.63 13.31 -0.84
N GLU A 121 0.54 13.68 -1.33
CA GLU A 121 1.55 12.76 -1.87
C GLU A 121 1.79 11.53 -0.97
N GLU A 122 2.00 11.75 0.31
CA GLU A 122 2.30 10.67 1.26
C GLU A 122 1.09 9.76 1.54
N GLY A 123 -0.13 10.21 1.22
CA GLY A 123 -1.35 9.44 1.44
C GLY A 123 -1.63 8.41 0.35
N PHE A 124 -1.16 8.66 -0.89
CA PHE A 124 -1.46 7.82 -2.04
C PHE A 124 -0.22 7.31 -2.80
N HIS A 125 0.93 7.95 -2.67
CA HIS A 125 2.17 7.49 -3.27
C HIS A 125 2.80 6.38 -2.42
N ILE A 126 2.25 5.21 -2.55
CA ILE A 126 2.59 4.03 -1.74
C ILE A 126 3.61 3.15 -2.46
N PRO A 127 4.37 2.32 -1.73
CA PRO A 127 5.31 1.40 -2.35
C PRO A 127 4.58 0.36 -3.20
N LEU A 128 5.16 0.04 -4.36
CA LEU A 128 4.76 -1.08 -5.20
C LEU A 128 5.99 -1.84 -5.65
N ILE A 129 6.15 -3.05 -5.18
CA ILE A 129 7.25 -3.94 -5.54
C ILE A 129 6.66 -5.16 -6.23
N VAL A 130 7.20 -5.50 -7.40
CA VAL A 130 6.79 -6.69 -8.14
C VAL A 130 8.00 -7.57 -8.39
N TYR A 131 7.89 -8.83 -8.01
CA TYR A 131 8.91 -9.83 -8.21
C TYR A 131 8.34 -11.04 -8.96
N TRP A 132 9.02 -11.45 -10.02
CA TRP A 132 8.70 -12.64 -10.79
C TRP A 132 10.00 -13.28 -11.26
N LYS A 133 10.40 -14.34 -10.58
CA LYS A 133 11.70 -14.96 -10.79
C LYS A 133 11.86 -15.44 -12.24
N GLY A 134 13.00 -15.12 -12.85
CA GLY A 134 13.30 -15.50 -14.23
C GLY A 134 12.48 -14.76 -15.31
N LYS A 135 11.55 -13.89 -14.95
CA LYS A 135 10.73 -13.10 -15.88
C LYS A 135 11.04 -11.60 -15.79
N ILE A 136 11.11 -11.07 -14.60
CA ILE A 136 11.39 -9.65 -14.36
C ILE A 136 12.87 -9.48 -14.03
N LEU A 137 13.54 -8.57 -14.77
CA LEU A 137 14.93 -8.20 -14.49
C LEU A 137 15.02 -7.51 -13.13
N PRO A 138 15.83 -8.00 -12.18
CA PRO A 138 15.92 -7.43 -10.84
C PRO A 138 16.57 -6.04 -10.82
N GLY A 139 16.31 -5.27 -9.75
CA GLY A 139 16.96 -3.98 -9.48
C GLY A 139 16.49 -2.81 -10.34
N ARG A 140 15.44 -2.99 -11.16
CA ARG A 140 14.87 -1.89 -11.95
C ARG A 140 13.98 -0.98 -11.11
N ARG A 141 13.96 0.29 -11.48
CA ARG A 141 12.95 1.25 -11.06
C ARG A 141 12.21 1.76 -12.29
N VAL A 142 10.88 1.68 -12.25
CA VAL A 142 9.97 2.16 -13.30
C VAL A 142 9.28 3.40 -12.78
N ASN A 143 9.26 4.47 -13.58
CA ASN A 143 8.72 5.77 -13.20
C ASN A 143 7.34 6.04 -13.82
N ASP A 144 6.81 5.09 -14.61
CA ASP A 144 5.45 5.17 -15.11
C ASP A 144 4.47 5.31 -13.96
N PHE A 145 3.48 6.21 -14.09
CA PHE A 145 2.42 6.29 -13.10
C PHE A 145 1.56 5.03 -13.13
N VAL A 146 1.28 4.49 -11.95
CA VAL A 146 0.52 3.25 -11.74
C VAL A 146 -0.63 3.52 -10.80
N SER A 147 -1.81 3.00 -11.14
CA SER A 147 -2.98 2.96 -10.28
C SER A 147 -3.27 1.52 -9.85
N PHE A 148 -3.91 1.31 -8.71
CA PHE A 148 -4.36 -0.03 -8.32
C PHE A 148 -5.38 -0.64 -9.28
N SER A 149 -6.10 0.18 -10.04
CA SER A 149 -6.94 -0.29 -11.14
C SER A 149 -6.17 -1.06 -12.22
N ASP A 150 -4.84 -0.86 -12.31
CA ASP A 150 -3.96 -1.54 -13.27
C ASP A 150 -3.61 -2.98 -12.85
N LEU A 151 -3.74 -3.31 -11.55
CA LEU A 151 -3.34 -4.63 -11.04
C LEU A 151 -4.24 -5.75 -11.56
N ALA A 152 -5.55 -5.55 -11.55
CA ALA A 152 -6.48 -6.59 -12.01
C ALA A 152 -6.27 -6.96 -13.48
N PRO A 153 -6.23 -6.04 -14.46
CA PRO A 153 -5.91 -6.38 -15.85
C PRO A 153 -4.49 -6.95 -16.01
N THR A 154 -3.52 -6.55 -15.19
CA THR A 154 -2.19 -7.16 -15.17
C THR A 154 -2.25 -8.64 -14.79
N PHE A 155 -2.99 -8.98 -13.72
CA PHE A 155 -3.13 -10.38 -13.29
C PHE A 155 -3.88 -11.22 -14.33
N MET A 156 -4.89 -10.66 -14.98
CA MET A 156 -5.62 -11.33 -16.05
C MET A 156 -4.68 -11.66 -17.21
N GLU A 157 -3.90 -10.68 -17.68
CA GLU A 157 -2.92 -10.92 -18.77
C GLU A 157 -1.85 -11.95 -18.38
N VAL A 158 -1.35 -11.90 -17.14
CA VAL A 158 -0.33 -12.85 -16.64
C VAL A 158 -0.83 -14.30 -16.68
N VAL A 159 -2.12 -14.53 -16.44
CA VAL A 159 -2.72 -15.87 -16.49
C VAL A 159 -3.33 -16.22 -17.84
N GLY A 160 -3.20 -15.35 -18.84
CA GLY A 160 -3.73 -15.56 -20.18
C GLY A 160 -5.24 -15.44 -20.30
N ALA A 161 -5.86 -14.69 -19.38
CA ALA A 161 -7.30 -14.41 -19.39
C ALA A 161 -7.58 -12.99 -19.91
N GLU A 162 -8.70 -12.81 -20.59
CA GLU A 162 -9.12 -11.51 -21.09
C GLU A 162 -9.65 -10.62 -19.95
N PRO A 163 -9.20 -9.37 -19.84
CA PRO A 163 -9.75 -8.41 -18.89
C PRO A 163 -11.23 -8.14 -19.12
N HIS A 164 -11.99 -8.01 -18.06
CA HIS A 164 -13.42 -7.66 -18.18
C HIS A 164 -13.57 -6.25 -18.80
N PRO A 165 -14.54 -6.02 -19.72
CA PRO A 165 -14.72 -4.73 -20.41
C PRO A 165 -14.96 -3.51 -19.50
N GLN A 166 -15.39 -3.72 -18.28
CA GLN A 166 -15.57 -2.64 -17.29
C GLN A 166 -14.28 -2.28 -16.53
N MET A 167 -13.18 -3.00 -16.73
CA MET A 167 -11.88 -2.62 -16.14
C MET A 167 -11.36 -1.38 -16.85
N THR A 168 -11.05 -0.34 -16.08
CA THR A 168 -10.57 0.96 -16.59
C THR A 168 -9.06 1.10 -16.53
N GLY A 169 -8.38 0.24 -15.77
CA GLY A 169 -6.92 0.20 -15.69
C GLY A 169 -6.28 -0.47 -16.91
N GLY A 170 -5.00 -0.23 -17.10
CA GLY A 170 -4.19 -0.85 -18.15
C GLY A 170 -3.17 -1.82 -17.57
N SER A 171 -2.96 -2.97 -18.23
CA SER A 171 -1.96 -3.93 -17.78
C SER A 171 -0.55 -3.33 -17.68
N LEU A 172 0.18 -3.77 -16.67
CA LEU A 172 1.59 -3.41 -16.41
C LEU A 172 2.58 -4.43 -16.99
N VAL A 173 2.14 -5.45 -17.69
CA VAL A 173 3.03 -6.50 -18.21
C VAL A 173 4.15 -5.93 -19.08
N LYS A 174 3.85 -4.90 -19.89
CA LYS A 174 4.86 -4.17 -20.69
C LYS A 174 5.97 -3.59 -19.81
N GLN A 175 5.61 -2.93 -18.69
CA GLN A 175 6.53 -2.36 -17.71
C GLN A 175 7.33 -3.45 -16.98
N LEU A 176 6.64 -4.52 -16.58
CA LEU A 176 7.23 -5.61 -15.83
C LEU A 176 8.29 -6.37 -16.65
N LEU A 177 8.00 -6.66 -17.92
CA LEU A 177 8.89 -7.43 -18.80
C LEU A 177 9.93 -6.57 -19.54
N SER A 178 9.86 -5.26 -19.47
CA SER A 178 10.89 -4.36 -20.02
C SER A 178 12.25 -4.62 -19.36
N THR A 179 13.32 -4.42 -20.09
CA THR A 179 14.70 -4.44 -19.56
C THR A 179 15.20 -3.04 -19.14
N LYS A 180 14.41 -2.00 -19.39
CA LYS A 180 14.76 -0.59 -19.10
C LYS A 180 14.28 -0.18 -17.71
N SER A 181 15.00 0.78 -17.11
CA SER A 181 14.55 1.58 -15.96
C SER A 181 14.03 2.93 -16.43
N GLY A 182 13.39 3.68 -15.53
CA GLY A 182 12.79 4.99 -15.83
C GLY A 182 11.40 4.85 -16.43
N GLN A 183 11.01 5.81 -17.24
CA GLN A 183 9.73 5.78 -17.92
C GLN A 183 9.77 4.79 -19.10
N ILE A 184 8.85 3.85 -19.09
CA ILE A 184 8.72 2.80 -20.13
C ILE A 184 7.63 3.17 -21.13
N ASP A 185 6.52 3.72 -20.63
CA ASP A 185 5.39 4.15 -21.44
C ASP A 185 5.12 5.65 -21.21
N PRO A 186 5.45 6.51 -22.20
CA PRO A 186 5.23 7.95 -22.08
C PRO A 186 3.78 8.37 -21.86
N THR A 187 2.81 7.49 -22.16
CA THR A 187 1.39 7.80 -21.91
C THR A 187 0.99 7.63 -20.45
N ARG A 188 1.84 7.01 -19.64
CA ARG A 188 1.66 6.88 -18.18
C ARG A 188 2.37 8.03 -17.47
N ASP A 189 2.01 9.26 -17.82
CA ASP A 189 2.62 10.51 -17.34
C ASP A 189 1.86 11.15 -16.17
N HIS A 190 0.74 10.56 -15.75
CA HIS A 190 -0.07 11.04 -14.63
C HIS A 190 -0.92 9.94 -14.02
N VAL A 191 -1.48 10.24 -12.85
CA VAL A 191 -2.50 9.41 -12.18
C VAL A 191 -3.66 10.28 -11.73
N LEU A 192 -4.87 9.74 -11.84
CA LEU A 192 -6.09 10.34 -11.30
C LEU A 192 -6.39 9.74 -9.92
N LEU A 193 -6.80 10.60 -9.00
CA LEU A 193 -7.05 10.26 -7.62
C LEU A 193 -8.44 10.77 -7.22
N GLY A 194 -9.07 10.08 -6.29
CA GLY A 194 -10.36 10.50 -5.78
C GLY A 194 -10.55 10.12 -4.32
N LYS A 195 -11.32 10.94 -3.61
CA LYS A 195 -11.74 10.69 -2.25
C LYS A 195 -13.16 11.23 -2.09
N GLU A 196 -14.04 10.42 -1.52
CA GLU A 196 -15.38 10.88 -1.11
C GLU A 196 -15.39 11.17 0.40
N ARG A 197 -14.88 10.24 1.17
CA ARG A 197 -14.77 10.31 2.64
C ARG A 197 -13.67 9.35 3.10
N HIS A 198 -13.25 9.50 4.33
CA HIS A 198 -12.46 8.51 5.02
C HIS A 198 -13.25 8.03 6.22
N ASP A 199 -13.42 6.70 6.34
CA ASP A 199 -14.18 6.06 7.40
C ASP A 199 -15.67 6.53 7.46
N VAL A 200 -16.30 6.43 8.63
CA VAL A 200 -17.68 6.91 8.82
C VAL A 200 -17.68 8.43 8.68
N GLY A 201 -18.47 8.94 7.74
CA GLY A 201 -18.60 10.36 7.50
C GLY A 201 -19.32 11.09 8.64
N ARG A 202 -19.34 12.43 8.57
CA ARG A 202 -20.26 13.20 9.40
C ARG A 202 -21.68 12.83 9.01
N ALA A 203 -22.56 12.70 10.00
CA ALA A 203 -23.97 12.57 9.75
C ALA A 203 -24.55 13.94 9.33
N ASN A 204 -25.37 13.93 8.29
CA ASN A 204 -26.32 14.99 8.02
C ASN A 204 -27.44 14.97 9.06
N GLU A 205 -28.30 16.02 9.07
CA GLU A 205 -29.48 16.10 9.95
C GLU A 205 -30.44 14.93 9.74
N ASP A 206 -30.47 14.32 8.55
CA ASP A 206 -31.26 13.15 8.19
C ASP A 206 -30.56 11.81 8.52
N GLY A 207 -29.39 11.82 9.14
CA GLY A 207 -28.61 10.64 9.48
C GLY A 207 -27.79 10.03 8.32
N THR A 208 -27.81 10.64 7.14
CA THR A 208 -26.97 10.20 6.02
C THR A 208 -25.53 10.73 6.16
N ASP A 209 -24.55 9.99 5.62
CA ASP A 209 -23.16 10.38 5.65
C ASP A 209 -22.86 11.60 4.78
N LEU A 210 -22.20 12.61 5.36
CA LEU A 210 -21.76 13.80 4.64
C LEU A 210 -20.35 13.59 4.09
N ALA A 211 -20.24 13.32 2.79
CA ALA A 211 -18.93 13.21 2.12
C ALA A 211 -18.27 14.59 1.89
N TYR A 212 -16.94 14.59 1.78
CA TYR A 212 -16.15 15.71 1.26
C TYR A 212 -15.46 15.26 -0.04
N PRO A 213 -16.17 15.36 -1.17
CA PRO A 213 -15.68 14.83 -2.43
C PRO A 213 -14.51 15.65 -2.99
N VAL A 214 -13.43 14.97 -3.31
CA VAL A 214 -12.21 15.53 -3.87
C VAL A 214 -11.79 14.71 -5.08
N ARG A 215 -11.28 15.40 -6.10
CA ARG A 215 -10.58 14.78 -7.23
C ARG A 215 -9.20 15.42 -7.36
N ALA A 216 -8.24 14.63 -7.78
CA ALA A 216 -6.91 15.15 -8.03
C ALA A 216 -6.27 14.49 -9.25
N ILE A 217 -5.33 15.19 -9.83
CA ILE A 217 -4.40 14.68 -10.84
C ILE A 217 -2.98 14.94 -10.37
N ARG A 218 -2.13 13.94 -10.48
CA ARG A 218 -0.72 13.99 -10.13
C ARG A 218 0.11 13.64 -11.36
N ASN A 219 1.01 14.51 -11.75
CA ASN A 219 2.08 14.27 -12.73
C ASN A 219 3.46 14.51 -12.09
N ASP A 220 4.55 14.37 -12.83
CA ASP A 220 5.91 14.48 -12.28
C ASP A 220 6.18 15.76 -11.48
N SER A 221 5.56 16.88 -11.83
CA SER A 221 5.87 18.19 -11.26
C SER A 221 4.79 18.75 -10.35
N MET A 222 3.54 18.32 -10.50
CA MET A 222 2.40 18.95 -9.83
C MET A 222 1.38 17.93 -9.32
N LEU A 223 0.79 18.25 -8.18
CA LEU A 223 -0.46 17.69 -7.67
C LEU A 223 -1.52 18.78 -7.68
N TYR A 224 -2.51 18.66 -8.55
CA TYR A 224 -3.69 19.53 -8.55
C TYR A 224 -4.84 18.83 -7.82
N VAL A 225 -5.43 19.54 -6.86
CA VAL A 225 -6.53 19.03 -6.04
C VAL A 225 -7.76 19.91 -6.23
N HIS A 226 -8.87 19.31 -6.64
CA HIS A 226 -10.16 19.96 -6.82
C HIS A 226 -11.15 19.51 -5.74
N ASN A 227 -11.54 20.43 -4.86
CA ASN A 227 -12.59 20.23 -3.87
C ASN A 227 -13.95 20.51 -4.52
N ILE A 228 -14.79 19.48 -4.66
CA ILE A 228 -16.08 19.60 -5.37
C ILE A 228 -17.12 20.33 -4.52
N LYS A 229 -16.99 20.24 -3.19
CA LYS A 229 -17.87 20.89 -2.21
C LYS A 229 -17.05 21.73 -1.22
N PRO A 230 -16.41 22.82 -1.67
CA PRO A 230 -15.48 23.60 -0.86
C PRO A 230 -16.14 24.30 0.35
N GLU A 231 -17.46 24.47 0.31
CA GLU A 231 -18.26 25.03 1.40
C GLU A 231 -18.38 24.08 2.60
N ARG A 232 -18.06 22.80 2.43
CA ARG A 232 -18.08 21.81 3.51
C ARG A 232 -16.77 21.86 4.31
N TRP A 233 -16.83 21.40 5.54
CA TRP A 233 -15.63 21.31 6.39
C TRP A 233 -14.60 20.36 5.76
N PRO A 234 -13.35 20.83 5.46
CA PRO A 234 -12.40 20.07 4.63
C PRO A 234 -11.66 18.96 5.40
N VAL A 235 -11.62 19.02 6.70
CA VAL A 235 -10.82 18.12 7.52
C VAL A 235 -11.71 17.10 8.21
N GLY A 236 -11.53 15.85 7.85
CA GLY A 236 -11.95 14.63 8.54
C GLY A 236 -13.22 14.68 9.37
N ASN A 237 -13.42 13.67 10.14
CA ASN A 237 -14.39 13.64 11.22
C ASN A 237 -13.75 14.22 12.48
N PRO A 238 -14.16 15.40 12.96
CA PRO A 238 -13.61 15.94 14.23
C PRO A 238 -13.97 15.06 15.44
N GLU A 239 -14.93 14.14 15.28
CA GLU A 239 -15.39 13.22 16.31
C GLU A 239 -14.53 11.97 16.45
N TYR A 240 -13.81 11.59 15.40
CA TYR A 240 -12.82 10.51 15.41
C TYR A 240 -11.42 11.13 15.52
N GLY A 241 -11.08 11.63 16.70
CA GLY A 241 -9.79 12.26 16.95
C GLY A 241 -8.61 11.46 16.38
N PHE A 242 -8.04 11.97 15.31
CA PHE A 242 -6.76 11.58 14.78
C PHE A 242 -5.66 12.48 15.34
#